data_b7e9f37719faee1a97a02d5eb9259301
#
_entry.id   b7e9f37719faee1a97a02d5eb9259301
#
_cell.length_a   1.000
_cell.length_b   1.000
_cell.length_c   1.000
_cell.angle_alpha   90.00
_cell.angle_beta   90.00
_cell.angle_gamma   90.00
#
_symmetry.space_group_name_H-M   'P 1'
#
loop_
_entity.id
_entity.type
_entity.pdbx_description
1 polymer ?
#
loop_
_entity_poly.entity_id
_entity_poly.type
_entity_poly.pdbx_seq_one_letter_code
_entity_poly.pdbx_strand_id
1 'polypeptide(L)'
;TDAAECAVAIGCHREAATLAKSALHFEPTSEIAVRTLMTALSELGDVARALRVYADFRACLVDDLGVEPSHQTRGLHLRLLRGESPETVRLQQA
;
A
#
# COMPACT_ATOMS: atom_id res chain seq x y z
N THR A 1 12.12 19.96 14.74
CA THR A 1 12.64 18.82 13.99
C THR A 1 11.56 17.80 13.69
N ASP A 2 10.82 17.38 14.71
CA ASP A 2 9.80 16.36 14.52
C ASP A 2 8.69 16.83 13.59
N ALA A 3 8.25 18.07 13.73
CA ALA A 3 7.20 18.61 12.87
C ALA A 3 7.66 18.70 11.41
N ALA A 4 8.91 19.10 11.19
CA ALA A 4 9.47 19.17 9.85
C ALA A 4 9.64 17.80 9.25
N GLU A 5 10.08 16.83 10.03
CA GLU A 5 10.24 15.46 9.56
C GLU A 5 8.89 14.85 9.21
N CYS A 6 7.85 15.07 10.01
CA CYS A 6 6.50 14.61 9.71
C CYS A 6 5.96 15.22 8.42
N ALA A 7 6.20 16.52 8.21
CA ALA A 7 5.75 17.18 6.98
C ALA A 7 6.44 16.60 5.75
N VAL A 8 7.74 16.32 5.85
CA VAL A 8 8.50 15.72 4.76
C VAL A 8 7.99 14.30 4.50
N ALA A 9 7.75 13.53 5.56
CA ALA A 9 7.24 12.16 5.41
C ALA A 9 5.86 12.13 4.73
N ILE A 10 4.97 13.05 5.11
CA ILE A 10 3.66 13.15 4.48
C ILE A 10 3.80 13.48 2.99
N GLY A 11 4.67 14.42 2.66
CA GLY A 11 4.94 14.76 1.27
C GLY A 11 5.46 13.58 0.48
N CYS A 12 6.38 12.81 1.06
CA CYS A 12 6.92 11.62 0.42
C CYS A 12 5.85 10.56 0.20
N HIS A 13 4.94 10.39 1.16
CA HIS A 13 3.86 9.42 1.01
C HIS A 13 2.89 9.83 -0.08
N ARG A 14 2.58 11.12 -0.19
CA ARG A 14 1.72 11.63 -1.26
C ARG A 14 2.36 11.42 -2.63
N GLU A 15 3.64 11.71 -2.75
CA GLU A 15 4.37 11.47 -4.01
C GLU A 15 4.39 9.98 -4.35
N ALA A 16 4.67 9.15 -3.35
CA ALA A 16 4.70 7.71 -3.56
C ALA A 16 3.34 7.19 -4.03
N ALA A 17 2.25 7.69 -3.43
CA ALA A 17 0.90 7.31 -3.83
C ALA A 17 0.63 7.73 -5.27
N THR A 18 1.01 8.94 -5.65
CA THR A 18 0.80 9.45 -7.00
C THR A 18 1.57 8.61 -8.02
N LEU A 19 2.84 8.34 -7.74
CA LEU A 19 3.68 7.54 -8.63
C LEU A 19 3.17 6.11 -8.75
N ALA A 20 2.73 5.53 -7.64
CA ALA A 20 2.19 4.17 -7.66
C ALA A 20 0.89 4.09 -8.45
N LYS A 21 0.02 5.10 -8.34
CA LYS A 21 -1.19 5.15 -9.14
C LYS A 21 -0.88 5.22 -10.62
N SER A 22 0.11 6.03 -11.01
CA SER A 22 0.55 6.12 -12.40
C SER A 22 1.08 4.77 -12.88
N ALA A 23 1.90 4.12 -12.06
CA ALA A 23 2.45 2.82 -12.40
C ALA A 23 1.34 1.79 -12.63
N LEU A 24 0.31 1.80 -11.77
CA LEU A 24 -0.82 0.89 -11.91
C LEU A 24 -1.67 1.18 -13.13
N HIS A 25 -1.67 2.43 -13.58
CA HIS A 25 -2.37 2.79 -14.80
C HIS A 25 -1.74 2.10 -16.01
N PHE A 26 -0.41 2.02 -16.04
CA PHE A 26 0.31 1.36 -17.13
C PHE A 26 0.41 -0.15 -16.93
N GLU A 27 0.51 -0.60 -15.70
CA GLU A 27 0.69 -2.01 -15.38
C GLU A 27 -0.19 -2.38 -14.17
N PRO A 28 -1.49 -2.69 -14.42
CA PRO A 28 -2.44 -2.93 -13.34
C PRO A 28 -2.10 -4.14 -12.45
N THR A 29 -1.23 -5.03 -12.90
CA THR A 29 -0.86 -6.22 -12.13
C THR A 29 0.47 -6.08 -11.41
N SER A 30 1.01 -4.86 -11.31
CA SER A 30 2.27 -4.61 -10.61
C SER A 30 2.08 -4.71 -9.10
N GLU A 31 2.58 -5.77 -8.49
CA GLU A 31 2.46 -5.94 -7.04
C GLU A 31 3.28 -4.92 -6.26
N ILE A 32 4.43 -4.54 -6.79
CA ILE A 32 5.25 -3.51 -6.15
C ILE A 32 4.49 -2.20 -6.07
N ALA A 33 3.84 -1.80 -7.16
CA ALA A 33 3.06 -0.56 -7.19
C ALA A 33 1.87 -0.64 -6.22
N VAL A 34 1.18 -1.77 -6.16
CA VAL A 34 0.06 -1.96 -5.25
C VAL A 34 0.52 -1.84 -3.80
N ARG A 35 1.61 -2.52 -3.43
CA ARG A 35 2.12 -2.45 -2.06
C ARG A 35 2.57 -1.04 -1.72
N THR A 36 3.23 -0.36 -2.64
CA THR A 36 3.66 1.02 -2.43
C THR A 36 2.45 1.93 -2.19
N LEU A 37 1.41 1.78 -3.02
CA LEU A 37 0.20 2.59 -2.87
C LEU A 37 -0.52 2.29 -1.56
N MET A 38 -0.67 1.02 -1.21
CA MET A 38 -1.31 0.63 0.04
C MET A 38 -0.56 1.20 1.25
N THR A 39 0.76 1.08 1.26
CA THR A 39 1.58 1.61 2.35
C THR A 39 1.44 3.13 2.44
N ALA A 40 1.57 3.83 1.32
CA ALA A 40 1.48 5.28 1.31
C ALA A 40 0.11 5.75 1.80
N LEU A 41 -0.97 5.13 1.33
CA LEU A 41 -2.31 5.50 1.77
C LEU A 41 -2.51 5.24 3.25
N SER A 42 -2.01 4.13 3.77
CA SER A 42 -2.16 3.83 5.19
C SER A 42 -1.38 4.82 6.05
N GLU A 43 -0.19 5.22 5.61
CA GLU A 43 0.60 6.23 6.33
C GLU A 43 -0.04 7.61 6.29
N LEU A 44 -0.84 7.88 5.24
CA LEU A 44 -1.61 9.12 5.15
C LEU A 44 -2.93 9.05 5.94
N GLY A 45 -3.19 7.93 6.59
CA GLY A 45 -4.40 7.76 7.38
C GLY A 45 -5.61 7.30 6.58
N ASP A 46 -5.42 6.87 5.34
CA ASP A 46 -6.52 6.45 4.47
C ASP A 46 -6.50 4.95 4.25
N VAL A 47 -6.68 4.22 5.35
CA VAL A 47 -6.66 2.75 5.33
C VAL A 47 -7.80 2.20 4.48
N ALA A 48 -8.97 2.85 4.52
CA ALA A 48 -10.12 2.40 3.73
C ALA A 48 -9.79 2.35 2.24
N ARG A 49 -9.11 3.40 1.74
CA ARG A 49 -8.71 3.42 0.34
C ARG A 49 -7.64 2.39 0.04
N ALA A 50 -6.72 2.19 0.97
CA ALA A 50 -5.70 1.16 0.81
C ALA A 50 -6.32 -0.23 0.67
N LEU A 51 -7.34 -0.52 1.47
CA LEU A 51 -8.04 -1.79 1.38
C LEU A 51 -8.79 -1.94 0.07
N ARG A 52 -9.35 -0.86 -0.43
CA ARG A 52 -10.03 -0.87 -1.73
C ARG A 52 -9.05 -1.12 -2.87
N VAL A 53 -7.87 -0.51 -2.80
CA VAL A 53 -6.81 -0.75 -3.77
C VAL A 53 -6.47 -2.24 -3.85
N TYR A 54 -6.35 -2.88 -2.70
CA TYR A 54 -6.07 -4.31 -2.65
C TYR A 54 -7.19 -5.13 -3.30
N ALA A 55 -8.44 -4.81 -2.97
CA ALA A 55 -9.58 -5.55 -3.51
C ALA A 55 -9.64 -5.44 -5.03
N ASP A 56 -9.44 -4.23 -5.56
CA ASP A 56 -9.44 -4.01 -7.00
C ASP A 56 -8.29 -4.75 -7.68
N PHE A 57 -7.11 -4.71 -7.06
CA PHE A 57 -5.94 -5.40 -7.58
C PHE A 57 -6.17 -6.91 -7.62
N ARG A 58 -6.71 -7.48 -6.54
CA ARG A 58 -6.97 -8.90 -6.46
C ARG A 58 -7.96 -9.34 -7.54
N ALA A 59 -9.03 -8.58 -7.71
CA ALA A 59 -10.03 -8.87 -8.74
C ALA A 59 -9.41 -8.86 -10.13
N CYS A 60 -8.60 -7.84 -10.42
CA CYS A 60 -7.92 -7.73 -11.71
C CYS A 60 -6.97 -8.91 -11.93
N LEU A 61 -6.21 -9.27 -10.92
CA LEU A 61 -5.23 -10.34 -11.01
C LEU A 61 -5.90 -11.70 -11.27
N VAL A 62 -6.99 -11.98 -10.56
CA VAL A 62 -7.74 -13.21 -10.73
C VAL A 62 -8.37 -13.26 -12.12
N ASP A 63 -8.96 -12.15 -12.58
CA ASP A 63 -9.61 -12.10 -13.89
C ASP A 63 -8.63 -12.24 -15.03
N ASP A 64 -7.48 -11.55 -14.94
CA ASP A 64 -6.53 -11.50 -16.05
C ASP A 64 -5.58 -12.69 -16.06
N LEU A 65 -5.10 -13.11 -14.89
CA LEU A 65 -4.06 -14.13 -14.79
C LEU A 65 -4.50 -15.39 -14.06
N GLY A 66 -5.65 -15.34 -13.41
CA GLY A 66 -6.17 -16.50 -12.67
C GLY A 66 -5.34 -16.86 -11.45
N VAL A 67 -4.62 -15.89 -10.87
CA VAL A 67 -3.76 -16.14 -9.71
C VAL A 67 -4.11 -15.19 -8.58
N GLU A 68 -3.74 -15.56 -7.36
CA GLU A 68 -3.92 -14.72 -6.18
C GLU A 68 -2.71 -13.81 -5.98
N PRO A 69 -2.88 -12.69 -5.25
CA PRO A 69 -1.74 -11.84 -4.92
C PRO A 69 -0.66 -12.61 -4.16
N SER A 70 0.57 -12.13 -4.24
CA SER A 70 1.68 -12.79 -3.57
C SER A 70 1.51 -12.77 -2.05
N HIS A 71 2.28 -13.61 -1.38
CA HIS A 71 2.26 -13.71 0.07
C HIS A 71 2.56 -12.36 0.74
N GLN A 72 3.50 -11.60 0.18
CA GLN A 72 3.87 -10.28 0.71
C GLN A 72 2.70 -9.30 0.65
N THR A 73 1.99 -9.28 -0.47
CA THR A 73 0.86 -8.36 -0.63
C THR A 73 -0.30 -8.75 0.27
N ARG A 74 -0.58 -10.05 0.39
CA ARG A 74 -1.62 -10.53 1.29
C ARG A 74 -1.28 -10.23 2.75
N GLY A 75 -0.01 -10.37 3.11
CA GLY A 75 0.45 -10.04 4.46
C GLY A 75 0.23 -8.59 4.81
N LEU A 76 0.54 -7.70 3.87
CA LEU A 76 0.30 -6.27 4.06
C LEU A 76 -1.19 -5.99 4.25
N HIS A 77 -2.03 -6.61 3.44
CA HIS A 77 -3.48 -6.46 3.56
C HIS A 77 -3.97 -6.86 4.96
N LEU A 78 -3.49 -7.99 5.48
CA LEU A 78 -3.87 -8.44 6.81
C LEU A 78 -3.44 -7.47 7.90
N ARG A 79 -2.24 -6.90 7.78
CA ARG A 79 -1.77 -5.90 8.74
C ARG A 79 -2.68 -4.68 8.75
N LEU A 80 -3.10 -4.22 7.58
CA LEU A 80 -3.98 -3.07 7.48
C LEU A 80 -5.36 -3.37 8.07
N LEU A 81 -5.86 -4.60 7.88
CA LEU A 81 -7.13 -5.01 8.47
C LEU A 81 -7.07 -5.00 10.01
N ARG A 82 -5.91 -5.30 10.58
CA ARG A 82 -5.71 -5.27 12.02
C ARG A 82 -5.47 -3.88 12.57
N GLY A 83 -5.36 -2.89 11.70
CA GLY A 83 -5.05 -1.53 12.12
C GLY A 83 -3.58 -1.30 12.39
N GLU A 84 -2.70 -2.20 11.93
CA GLU A 84 -1.26 -2.07 12.10
C GLU A 84 -0.64 -1.45 10.87
N SER A 85 0.26 -0.47 11.08
CA SER A 85 1.05 0.04 9.97
C SER A 85 2.26 -0.86 9.78
N PRO A 86 2.82 -0.93 8.56
CA PRO A 86 4.04 -1.70 8.33
C PRO A 86 5.19 -1.26 9.22
N GLU A 87 5.29 0.02 9.51
CA GLU A 87 6.33 0.56 10.36
C GLU A 87 6.15 0.14 11.81
N THR A 88 4.91 0.14 12.30
CA THR A 88 4.60 -0.29 13.66
C THR A 88 5.00 -1.74 13.86
N VAL A 89 4.69 -2.60 12.90
CA VAL A 89 5.05 -4.02 12.98
C VAL A 89 6.56 -4.17 13.03
N ARG A 90 7.27 -3.40 12.22
CA ARG A 90 8.73 -3.46 12.19
C ARG A 90 9.34 -3.05 13.53
N LEU A 91 8.81 -2.01 14.15
CA LEU A 91 9.28 -1.57 15.45
C LEU A 91 9.01 -2.60 16.54
N GLN A 92 7.88 -3.27 16.48
CA GLN A 92 7.54 -4.30 17.45
C GLN A 92 8.46 -5.51 17.34
N GLN A 93 8.95 -5.79 16.17
CA GLN A 93 9.87 -6.91 15.95
C GLN A 93 11.31 -6.58 16.35
N ALA A 94 11.62 -5.33 16.44
CA ALA A 94 12.93 -4.90 16.87
C ALA A 94 13.03 -4.94 18.39
#